data_168f4db93f5e20149204d8bfb7159292
#
_entry.id   168f4db93f5e20149204d8bfb7159292
#
_cell.length_a   1.000
_cell.length_b   1.000
_cell.length_c   1.000
_cell.angle_alpha   90.00
_cell.angle_beta   90.00
_cell.angle_gamma   90.00
#
_symmetry.space_group_name_H-M   'P 1'
#
loop_
_entity.id
_entity.type
_entity.pdbx_description
1 polymer ?
#
loop_
_entity_poly.entity_id
_entity_poly.type
_entity_poly.pdbx_seq_one_letter_code
_entity_poly.pdbx_strand_id
1 'polypeptide(L)'
;MNKSTNDKINKAFFNMRIYLVIFLSIIIPVSGQELSNQKKKEIFEVDRLSSKGPNAAPDRRKDEGKGPYKRLVIRGGTVIDGTGGPPRGPIDIVIENNKIVKVQDVGYPGIPIDESKRPKKGDYEINATGMYILPGFVDLHIHTGNQFKAPDAEYTYKLWMAHGITTVRGVALGPTEWALNEKERSAKNEIVAPRIYVYDRPGNGADWKGGPINDPETAKKWVRYAKKKGVDGLKLTSPRPKIMKALLDEANANKMGSVAHLEQKGVAEMNLIDAARLGLKNQTHFYGLFEALYKNNDVQPWPYDMNYNN
;
A
#
# COMPACT_ATOMS: atom_id res chain seq x y z
N MET A 1 -6.92 62.63 7.98
CA MET A 1 -6.02 61.62 7.40
C MET A 1 -6.52 60.26 7.90
N ASN A 2 -6.94 59.51 7.21
CA ASN A 2 -7.37 58.77 6.08
C ASN A 2 -8.43 57.73 6.47
N LYS A 3 -9.72 58.03 6.15
CA LYS A 3 -10.87 57.12 6.27
C LYS A 3 -10.98 56.14 5.07
N SER A 4 -9.93 56.08 4.22
CA SER A 4 -10.02 55.42 2.92
C SER A 4 -9.44 53.98 2.85
N THR A 5 -8.81 53.49 3.92
CA THR A 5 -8.15 52.19 3.90
C THR A 5 -8.96 51.06 4.56
N ASN A 6 -9.94 51.40 5.39
CA ASN A 6 -10.78 50.39 6.06
C ASN A 6 -11.95 49.89 5.22
N ASP A 7 -12.37 50.64 4.19
CA ASP A 7 -13.50 50.22 3.35
C ASP A 7 -13.12 49.20 2.25
N LYS A 8 -11.84 49.05 1.93
CA LYS A 8 -11.39 48.03 0.95
C LYS A 8 -11.16 46.65 1.56
N ILE A 9 -10.94 46.57 2.85
CA ILE A 9 -10.73 45.30 3.56
C ILE A 9 -12.09 44.65 3.85
N ASN A 10 -13.12 45.42 4.14
CA ASN A 10 -14.46 44.89 4.43
C ASN A 10 -15.24 44.42 3.18
N LYS A 11 -14.84 44.78 1.96
CA LYS A 11 -15.46 44.30 0.73
C LYS A 11 -14.88 42.98 0.21
N ALA A 12 -13.70 42.56 0.68
CA ALA A 12 -13.10 41.28 0.29
C ALA A 12 -13.64 40.08 1.07
N PHE A 13 -14.28 40.30 2.21
CA PHE A 13 -14.83 39.23 3.05
C PHE A 13 -16.31 38.92 2.83
N PHE A 14 -16.99 39.62 1.92
CA PHE A 14 -18.46 39.47 1.74
C PHE A 14 -18.87 38.60 0.56
N ASN A 15 -17.94 37.91 -0.11
CA ASN A 15 -18.27 37.02 -1.24
C ASN A 15 -17.85 35.55 -1.03
N MET A 16 -17.61 35.15 0.22
CA MET A 16 -17.52 33.72 0.53
C MET A 16 -18.94 33.23 0.85
N ARG A 17 -19.64 32.75 -0.17
CA ARG A 17 -20.88 32.01 -0.01
C ARG A 17 -20.58 30.74 0.77
N ILE A 18 -20.81 30.80 2.08
CA ILE A 18 -20.90 29.61 2.92
C ILE A 18 -22.13 28.85 2.44
N TYR A 19 -21.92 27.79 1.69
CA TYR A 19 -22.96 26.79 1.50
C TYR A 19 -23.10 26.05 2.83
N LEU A 20 -23.98 26.58 3.69
CA LEU A 20 -24.49 25.84 4.83
C LEU A 20 -25.34 24.72 4.28
N VAL A 21 -24.76 23.53 4.09
CA VAL A 21 -25.52 22.32 3.84
C VAL A 21 -26.21 21.99 5.16
N ILE A 22 -27.43 22.46 5.29
CA ILE A 22 -28.34 22.00 6.35
C ILE A 22 -28.64 20.54 6.03
N PHE A 23 -27.90 19.62 6.67
CA PHE A 23 -28.38 18.26 6.80
C PHE A 23 -29.63 18.29 7.68
N LEU A 24 -30.78 18.40 7.03
CA LEU A 24 -32.03 18.02 7.68
C LEU A 24 -31.92 16.52 7.94
N SER A 25 -31.50 16.13 9.14
CA SER A 25 -31.65 14.77 9.64
C SER A 25 -33.16 14.51 9.80
N ILE A 26 -33.80 14.13 8.71
CA ILE A 26 -35.10 13.50 8.77
C ILE A 26 -34.87 12.17 9.45
N ILE A 27 -35.11 12.11 10.76
CA ILE A 27 -35.31 10.85 11.48
C ILE A 27 -36.55 10.24 10.87
N ILE A 28 -36.37 9.47 9.80
CA ILE A 28 -37.40 8.57 9.31
C ILE A 28 -37.41 7.42 10.30
N PRO A 29 -38.52 7.19 11.03
CA PRO A 29 -38.64 5.97 11.82
C PRO A 29 -38.42 4.82 10.83
N VAL A 30 -37.48 3.94 11.11
CA VAL A 30 -37.29 2.69 10.36
C VAL A 30 -38.47 1.78 10.67
N SER A 31 -39.63 2.13 10.17
CA SER A 31 -40.66 1.16 9.85
C SER A 31 -40.07 0.35 8.68
N GLY A 32 -40.06 -0.96 8.76
CA GLY A 32 -39.45 -1.87 7.78
C GLY A 32 -40.01 -1.71 6.37
N GLN A 33 -39.81 -0.54 5.75
CA GLN A 33 -40.15 -0.29 4.36
C GLN A 33 -39.12 -0.99 3.49
N GLU A 34 -39.56 -1.95 2.72
CA GLU A 34 -38.76 -2.57 1.69
C GLU A 34 -38.18 -1.48 0.77
N LEU A 35 -36.86 -1.51 0.61
CA LEU A 35 -36.16 -0.68 -0.38
C LEU A 35 -36.79 -0.86 -1.74
N SER A 36 -37.04 0.23 -2.47
CA SER A 36 -37.56 0.16 -3.83
C SER A 36 -36.67 -0.74 -4.70
N ASN A 37 -37.24 -1.42 -5.67
CA ASN A 37 -36.49 -2.30 -6.58
C ASN A 37 -35.34 -1.56 -7.29
N GLN A 38 -35.52 -0.29 -7.60
CA GLN A 38 -34.52 0.58 -8.19
C GLN A 38 -33.32 0.77 -7.21
N LYS A 39 -33.61 1.11 -5.96
CA LYS A 39 -32.57 1.30 -4.93
C LYS A 39 -31.84 0.00 -4.59
N LYS A 40 -32.55 -1.14 -4.55
CA LYS A 40 -31.93 -2.47 -4.43
C LYS A 40 -30.99 -2.76 -5.60
N LYS A 41 -31.39 -2.41 -6.84
CA LYS A 41 -30.59 -2.58 -8.06
C LYS A 41 -29.36 -1.69 -8.04
N GLU A 42 -29.47 -0.42 -7.61
CA GLU A 42 -28.33 0.51 -7.48
C GLU A 42 -27.33 0.02 -6.43
N ILE A 43 -27.78 -0.42 -5.26
CA ILE A 43 -26.92 -1.00 -4.21
C ILE A 43 -26.22 -2.24 -4.73
N PHE A 44 -26.93 -3.14 -5.40
CA PHE A 44 -26.35 -4.37 -5.98
C PHE A 44 -25.27 -4.03 -7.03
N GLU A 45 -25.49 -3.03 -7.88
CA GLU A 45 -24.51 -2.62 -8.89
C GLU A 45 -23.26 -2.01 -8.24
N VAL A 46 -23.41 -1.17 -7.21
CA VAL A 46 -22.29 -0.63 -6.44
C VAL A 46 -21.49 -1.74 -5.78
N ASP A 47 -22.14 -2.70 -5.14
CA ASP A 47 -21.47 -3.85 -4.51
C ASP A 47 -20.75 -4.72 -5.56
N ARG A 48 -21.41 -4.95 -6.71
CA ARG A 48 -20.82 -5.70 -7.83
C ARG A 48 -19.57 -5.02 -8.39
N LEU A 49 -19.59 -3.71 -8.58
CA LEU A 49 -18.44 -2.95 -9.06
C LEU A 49 -17.34 -2.82 -8.00
N SER A 50 -17.74 -2.71 -6.73
CA SER A 50 -16.80 -2.63 -5.60
C SER A 50 -16.03 -3.94 -5.39
N SER A 51 -16.64 -5.10 -5.69
CA SER A 51 -16.00 -6.41 -5.56
C SER A 51 -15.06 -6.75 -6.72
N LYS A 52 -15.19 -6.06 -7.86
CA LYS A 52 -14.27 -6.23 -8.99
C LYS A 52 -12.97 -5.46 -8.76
N GLY A 53 -11.87 -6.09 -9.10
CA GLY A 53 -10.58 -5.40 -9.20
C GLY A 53 -10.63 -4.30 -10.26
N PRO A 54 -9.65 -3.39 -10.28
CA PRO A 54 -9.51 -2.42 -11.33
C PRO A 54 -9.19 -3.09 -12.68
N ASN A 55 -9.30 -2.34 -13.76
CA ASN A 55 -8.78 -2.77 -15.05
C ASN A 55 -7.27 -3.02 -14.90
N ALA A 56 -6.78 -4.11 -15.50
CA ALA A 56 -5.36 -4.38 -15.54
C ALA A 56 -4.61 -3.23 -16.22
N ALA A 57 -3.39 -2.96 -15.77
CA ALA A 57 -2.55 -1.97 -16.46
C ALA A 57 -2.28 -2.44 -17.90
N PRO A 58 -2.32 -1.54 -18.89
CA PRO A 58 -1.99 -1.88 -20.27
C PRO A 58 -0.53 -2.32 -20.39
N ASP A 59 -0.21 -3.04 -21.45
CA ASP A 59 1.17 -3.35 -21.78
C ASP A 59 1.97 -2.07 -21.99
N ARG A 60 3.23 -2.11 -21.55
CA ARG A 60 4.15 -0.98 -21.63
C ARG A 60 4.34 -0.56 -23.09
N ARG A 61 4.08 0.70 -23.40
CA ARG A 61 4.30 1.26 -24.73
C ARG A 61 5.79 1.50 -24.98
N LYS A 62 6.19 1.52 -26.24
CA LYS A 62 7.60 1.73 -26.65
C LYS A 62 8.17 3.10 -26.23
N ASP A 63 7.32 4.09 -26.05
CA ASP A 63 7.65 5.44 -25.62
C ASP A 63 7.63 5.63 -24.10
N GLU A 64 7.23 4.62 -23.35
CA GLU A 64 7.18 4.65 -21.89
C GLU A 64 8.51 4.28 -21.26
N GLY A 65 9.33 5.29 -21.01
CA GLY A 65 10.64 5.15 -20.41
C GLY A 65 11.70 4.60 -21.39
N LYS A 66 12.93 4.68 -20.96
CA LYS A 66 14.12 4.23 -21.72
C LYS A 66 14.68 3.00 -21.03
N GLY A 67 14.72 1.89 -21.63
CA GLY A 67 15.22 0.65 -21.00
C GLY A 67 14.36 -0.55 -21.35
N PRO A 68 14.59 -1.72 -20.75
CA PRO A 68 15.61 -2.00 -19.73
C PRO A 68 17.04 -1.95 -20.30
N TYR A 69 18.00 -1.56 -19.45
CA TYR A 69 19.42 -1.50 -19.81
C TYR A 69 20.16 -2.71 -19.22
N LYS A 70 21.13 -3.24 -19.96
CA LYS A 70 22.05 -4.25 -19.40
C LYS A 70 22.96 -3.60 -18.35
N ARG A 71 23.43 -2.36 -18.63
CA ARG A 71 24.27 -1.58 -17.73
C ARG A 71 23.87 -0.13 -17.72
N LEU A 72 23.40 0.33 -16.57
CA LEU A 72 23.08 1.74 -16.32
C LEU A 72 24.12 2.31 -15.35
N VAL A 73 24.62 3.52 -15.60
CA VAL A 73 25.51 4.23 -14.67
C VAL A 73 24.90 5.57 -14.29
N ILE A 74 24.78 5.84 -13.00
CA ILE A 74 24.38 7.13 -12.45
C ILE A 74 25.65 7.86 -12.02
N ARG A 75 25.90 9.07 -12.54
CA ARG A 75 27.15 9.78 -12.45
C ARG A 75 27.12 10.95 -11.47
N GLY A 76 28.02 10.95 -10.50
CA GLY A 76 28.40 12.13 -9.73
C GLY A 76 27.38 12.69 -8.76
N GLY A 77 26.41 11.88 -8.35
CA GLY A 77 25.35 12.30 -7.41
C GLY A 77 25.77 12.26 -5.95
N THR A 78 24.99 12.93 -5.11
CA THR A 78 25.09 12.82 -3.65
C THR A 78 24.12 11.75 -3.15
N VAL A 79 24.65 10.69 -2.54
CA VAL A 79 23.84 9.53 -2.08
C VAL A 79 23.40 9.71 -0.65
N ILE A 80 22.11 9.50 -0.41
CA ILE A 80 21.48 9.34 0.91
C ILE A 80 20.94 7.91 0.95
N ASP A 81 21.69 6.99 1.56
CA ASP A 81 21.43 5.56 1.42
C ASP A 81 20.42 4.97 2.44
N GLY A 82 19.91 5.80 3.35
CA GLY A 82 18.92 5.39 4.35
C GLY A 82 19.51 4.65 5.55
N THR A 83 20.84 4.54 5.67
CA THR A 83 21.51 3.88 6.82
C THR A 83 21.57 4.74 8.08
N GLY A 84 21.19 6.03 7.98
CA GLY A 84 21.34 7.02 9.04
C GLY A 84 22.69 7.73 9.02
N GLY A 85 23.60 7.35 8.13
CA GLY A 85 24.86 8.06 7.89
C GLY A 85 24.65 9.40 7.16
N PRO A 86 25.69 10.28 7.15
CA PRO A 86 25.61 11.54 6.41
C PRO A 86 25.56 11.30 4.90
N PRO A 87 24.97 12.24 4.12
CA PRO A 87 25.03 12.21 2.66
C PRO A 87 26.48 12.14 2.17
N ARG A 88 26.73 11.32 1.14
CA ARG A 88 28.05 11.11 0.55
C ARG A 88 28.04 11.39 -0.94
N GLY A 89 29.06 12.07 -1.45
CA GLY A 89 29.21 12.36 -2.87
C GLY A 89 30.46 13.18 -3.18
N PRO A 90 30.86 13.30 -4.46
CA PRO A 90 30.18 12.70 -5.63
C PRO A 90 30.40 11.19 -5.73
N ILE A 91 29.34 10.48 -6.08
CA ILE A 91 29.33 9.01 -6.20
C ILE A 91 28.82 8.60 -7.57
N ASP A 92 29.47 7.62 -8.19
CA ASP A 92 28.96 6.90 -9.34
C ASP A 92 28.34 5.56 -8.91
N ILE A 93 27.16 5.24 -9.41
CA ILE A 93 26.45 3.98 -9.13
C ILE A 93 26.32 3.18 -10.42
N VAL A 94 26.76 1.92 -10.39
CA VAL A 94 26.65 1.00 -11.52
C VAL A 94 25.55 0.00 -11.22
N ILE A 95 24.60 -0.12 -12.14
CA ILE A 95 23.51 -1.07 -12.11
C ILE A 95 23.63 -1.99 -13.29
N GLU A 96 23.70 -3.30 -13.06
CA GLU A 96 23.68 -4.33 -14.10
C GLU A 96 22.38 -5.12 -14.01
N ASN A 97 21.64 -5.13 -15.11
CA ASN A 97 20.27 -5.63 -15.16
C ASN A 97 19.39 -4.91 -14.10
N ASN A 98 19.08 -5.56 -12.98
CA ASN A 98 18.27 -5.00 -11.89
C ASN A 98 19.00 -4.96 -10.53
N LYS A 99 20.36 -4.99 -10.55
CA LYS A 99 21.17 -5.02 -9.33
C LYS A 99 22.19 -3.91 -9.31
N ILE A 100 22.32 -3.22 -8.20
CA ILE A 100 23.44 -2.32 -7.93
C ILE A 100 24.68 -3.21 -7.72
N VAL A 101 25.64 -3.11 -8.62
CA VAL A 101 26.87 -3.93 -8.58
C VAL A 101 28.07 -3.12 -8.10
N LYS A 102 28.01 -1.79 -8.14
CA LYS A 102 29.07 -0.92 -7.64
C LYS A 102 28.52 0.41 -7.17
N VAL A 103 29.03 0.90 -6.04
CA VAL A 103 28.89 2.26 -5.53
C VAL A 103 30.30 2.79 -5.36
N GLN A 104 30.71 3.79 -6.14
CA GLN A 104 32.09 4.25 -6.26
C GLN A 104 32.19 5.72 -5.90
N ASP A 105 32.97 6.03 -4.87
CA ASP A 105 33.39 7.40 -4.58
C ASP A 105 34.35 7.88 -5.66
N VAL A 106 34.04 9.02 -6.29
CA VAL A 106 34.82 9.56 -7.42
C VAL A 106 35.44 10.93 -7.10
N GLY A 107 35.35 11.38 -5.87
CA GLY A 107 35.90 12.64 -5.39
C GLY A 107 35.37 13.05 -4.03
N TYR A 108 35.53 14.33 -3.72
CA TYR A 108 35.02 14.96 -2.51
C TYR A 108 34.21 16.21 -2.86
N PRO A 109 33.22 16.61 -2.04
CA PRO A 109 32.48 17.84 -2.27
C PRO A 109 33.40 19.06 -2.46
N GLY A 110 33.17 19.84 -3.50
CA GLY A 110 33.95 21.04 -3.80
C GLY A 110 35.29 20.81 -4.46
N ILE A 111 35.68 19.57 -4.74
CA ILE A 111 36.93 19.21 -5.45
C ILE A 111 36.55 18.59 -6.81
N PRO A 112 37.31 18.86 -7.89
CA PRO A 112 37.08 18.21 -9.18
C PRO A 112 37.06 16.69 -9.05
N ILE A 113 36.16 16.07 -9.82
CA ILE A 113 35.98 14.61 -9.85
C ILE A 113 37.28 13.97 -10.39
N ASP A 114 37.71 12.91 -9.74
CA ASP A 114 38.80 12.07 -10.22
C ASP A 114 38.30 11.12 -11.31
N GLU A 115 38.49 11.50 -12.57
CA GLU A 115 38.05 10.73 -13.72
C GLU A 115 38.66 9.32 -13.77
N SER A 116 39.83 9.09 -13.16
CA SER A 116 40.48 7.78 -13.13
C SER A 116 39.73 6.75 -12.24
N LYS A 117 38.94 7.25 -11.30
CA LYS A 117 38.11 6.41 -10.38
C LYS A 117 36.78 6.03 -10.97
N ARG A 118 36.36 6.70 -12.04
CA ARG A 118 35.04 6.45 -12.62
C ARG A 118 34.91 5.04 -13.21
N PRO A 119 33.79 4.36 -12.96
CA PRO A 119 33.51 3.10 -13.63
C PRO A 119 33.37 3.32 -15.15
N LYS A 120 33.64 2.24 -15.91
CA LYS A 120 33.42 2.21 -17.38
C LYS A 120 31.98 2.63 -17.71
N LYS A 121 31.80 3.18 -18.90
CA LYS A 121 30.48 3.59 -19.43
C LYS A 121 29.47 2.44 -19.42
N GLY A 122 28.19 2.82 -19.30
CA GLY A 122 27.05 1.93 -19.46
C GLY A 122 26.38 2.10 -20.82
N ASP A 123 25.37 1.29 -21.06
CA ASP A 123 24.49 1.44 -22.22
C ASP A 123 23.70 2.75 -22.15
N TYR A 124 23.44 3.19 -20.93
CA TYR A 124 22.85 4.49 -20.63
C TYR A 124 23.49 5.09 -19.37
N GLU A 125 23.61 6.42 -19.37
CA GLU A 125 24.18 7.17 -18.27
C GLU A 125 23.23 8.29 -17.84
N ILE A 126 23.09 8.47 -16.53
CA ILE A 126 22.35 9.57 -15.93
C ILE A 126 23.36 10.50 -15.27
N ASN A 127 23.43 11.73 -15.73
CA ASN A 127 24.20 12.74 -15.02
C ASN A 127 23.42 13.23 -13.81
N ALA A 128 23.89 12.87 -12.62
CA ALA A 128 23.31 13.25 -11.35
C ALA A 128 24.14 14.32 -10.61
N THR A 129 25.03 15.01 -11.30
CA THR A 129 25.80 16.12 -10.71
C THR A 129 24.86 17.18 -10.13
N GLY A 130 25.05 17.50 -8.83
CA GLY A 130 24.17 18.42 -8.10
C GLY A 130 22.84 17.83 -7.66
N MET A 131 22.58 16.54 -7.93
CA MET A 131 21.36 15.86 -7.53
C MET A 131 21.61 14.94 -6.33
N TYR A 132 20.53 14.69 -5.58
CA TYR A 132 20.52 13.66 -4.52
C TYR A 132 19.98 12.36 -5.08
N ILE A 133 20.59 11.26 -4.66
CA ILE A 133 20.18 9.90 -5.03
C ILE A 133 19.74 9.19 -3.76
N LEU A 134 18.51 8.71 -3.76
CA LEU A 134 17.90 7.96 -2.66
C LEU A 134 17.46 6.58 -3.14
N PRO A 135 17.40 5.58 -2.25
CA PRO A 135 16.63 4.37 -2.54
C PRO A 135 15.19 4.72 -2.86
N GLY A 136 14.58 4.03 -3.82
CA GLY A 136 13.15 4.18 -4.08
C GLY A 136 12.34 3.86 -2.83
N PHE A 137 11.27 4.62 -2.59
CA PHE A 137 10.41 4.42 -1.44
C PHE A 137 9.63 3.12 -1.53
N VAL A 138 9.33 2.55 -0.37
CA VAL A 138 8.52 1.35 -0.22
C VAL A 138 7.23 1.70 0.52
N ASP A 139 6.09 1.57 -0.16
CA ASP A 139 4.80 1.71 0.51
C ASP A 139 4.30 0.35 0.99
N LEU A 140 4.13 0.24 2.30
CA LEU A 140 3.80 -1.02 2.97
C LEU A 140 2.29 -1.27 3.10
N HIS A 141 1.44 -0.35 2.63
CA HIS A 141 -0.01 -0.52 2.74
C HIS A 141 -0.76 0.21 1.63
N ILE A 142 -0.93 -0.47 0.51
CA ILE A 142 -1.66 0.10 -0.62
C ILE A 142 -2.86 -0.75 -1.02
N HIS A 143 -3.83 -0.08 -1.64
CA HIS A 143 -4.95 -0.65 -2.38
C HIS A 143 -5.00 -0.01 -3.76
N THR A 144 -5.19 -0.80 -4.82
CA THR A 144 -5.29 -0.25 -6.19
C THR A 144 -6.66 0.37 -6.49
N GLY A 145 -7.64 0.15 -5.63
CA GLY A 145 -9.02 0.54 -5.92
C GLY A 145 -9.86 -0.61 -6.49
N ASN A 146 -10.92 -0.25 -7.19
CA ASN A 146 -11.84 -1.18 -7.85
C ASN A 146 -12.61 -0.45 -8.95
N GLN A 147 -13.47 -1.16 -9.68
CA GLN A 147 -14.26 -0.59 -10.79
C GLN A 147 -15.14 0.59 -10.40
N PHE A 148 -15.47 0.73 -9.12
CA PHE A 148 -16.31 1.83 -8.63
C PHE A 148 -15.49 3.07 -8.22
N LYS A 149 -14.34 2.88 -7.54
CA LYS A 149 -13.56 3.99 -6.94
C LYS A 149 -12.38 4.45 -7.78
N ALA A 150 -11.62 3.51 -8.32
CA ALA A 150 -10.43 3.76 -9.12
C ALA A 150 -10.31 2.63 -10.14
N PRO A 151 -10.95 2.78 -11.31
CA PRO A 151 -11.09 1.68 -12.26
C PRO A 151 -9.80 1.29 -12.98
N ASP A 152 -8.80 2.18 -13.01
CA ASP A 152 -7.59 1.97 -13.81
C ASP A 152 -6.34 1.79 -12.96
N ALA A 153 -5.77 0.60 -12.94
CA ALA A 153 -4.53 0.30 -12.23
C ALA A 153 -3.33 1.09 -12.80
N GLU A 154 -3.31 1.34 -14.10
CA GLU A 154 -2.26 2.14 -14.76
C GLU A 154 -2.07 3.50 -14.10
N TYR A 155 -3.17 4.23 -13.89
CA TYR A 155 -3.13 5.54 -13.24
C TYR A 155 -2.51 5.47 -11.85
N THR A 156 -2.97 4.50 -11.05
CA THR A 156 -2.49 4.32 -9.68
C THR A 156 -1.00 3.96 -9.64
N TYR A 157 -0.55 3.06 -10.50
CA TYR A 157 0.87 2.65 -10.57
C TYR A 157 1.78 3.80 -10.98
N LYS A 158 1.39 4.55 -12.00
CA LYS A 158 2.18 5.70 -12.48
C LYS A 158 2.21 6.82 -11.44
N LEU A 159 1.10 7.04 -10.73
CA LEU A 159 1.05 8.02 -9.64
C LEU A 159 2.02 7.68 -8.52
N TRP A 160 2.07 6.42 -8.06
CA TRP A 160 3.04 6.00 -7.04
C TRP A 160 4.47 6.18 -7.52
N MET A 161 4.78 5.74 -8.73
CA MET A 161 6.13 5.88 -9.29
C MET A 161 6.55 7.34 -9.45
N ALA A 162 5.64 8.22 -9.85
CA ALA A 162 5.89 9.66 -9.95
C ALA A 162 6.23 10.30 -8.58
N HIS A 163 5.79 9.69 -7.48
CA HIS A 163 6.15 10.09 -6.11
C HIS A 163 7.37 9.33 -5.55
N GLY A 164 8.10 8.60 -6.39
CA GLY A 164 9.30 7.87 -5.98
C GLY A 164 9.02 6.54 -5.26
N ILE A 165 7.78 6.06 -5.25
CA ILE A 165 7.43 4.76 -4.69
C ILE A 165 7.71 3.69 -5.75
N THR A 166 8.76 2.90 -5.54
CA THR A 166 9.24 1.89 -6.49
C THR A 166 8.92 0.46 -6.06
N THR A 167 8.44 0.29 -4.85
CA THR A 167 8.00 -1.01 -4.32
C THR A 167 6.74 -0.82 -3.49
N VAL A 168 5.77 -1.71 -3.67
CA VAL A 168 4.51 -1.65 -2.94
C VAL A 168 4.14 -3.01 -2.35
N ARG A 169 3.53 -2.96 -1.16
CA ARG A 169 2.86 -4.11 -0.56
C ARG A 169 1.36 -3.92 -0.69
N GLY A 170 0.76 -4.63 -1.64
CA GLY A 170 -0.67 -4.64 -1.84
C GLY A 170 -1.37 -5.48 -0.77
N VAL A 171 -2.15 -4.84 0.08
CA VAL A 171 -2.90 -5.49 1.15
C VAL A 171 -4.34 -5.69 0.71
N ALA A 172 -4.62 -6.86 0.10
CA ALA A 172 -5.80 -7.13 -0.72
C ALA A 172 -5.86 -6.13 -1.89
N LEU A 173 -4.90 -6.28 -2.81
CA LEU A 173 -4.70 -5.39 -3.96
C LEU A 173 -5.90 -5.41 -4.93
N GLY A 174 -6.51 -6.55 -5.07
CA GLY A 174 -7.65 -6.86 -5.93
C GLY A 174 -7.97 -8.35 -5.80
N PRO A 175 -8.74 -8.95 -6.71
CA PRO A 175 -8.89 -10.40 -6.78
C PRO A 175 -7.53 -11.09 -6.87
N THR A 176 -7.38 -12.23 -6.21
CA THR A 176 -6.08 -12.93 -6.05
C THR A 176 -5.36 -13.13 -7.39
N GLU A 177 -6.04 -13.68 -8.38
CA GLU A 177 -5.47 -13.99 -9.68
C GLU A 177 -5.08 -12.72 -10.44
N TRP A 178 -5.90 -11.67 -10.35
CA TRP A 178 -5.60 -10.37 -10.91
C TRP A 178 -4.33 -9.77 -10.28
N ALA A 179 -4.25 -9.79 -8.95
CA ALA A 179 -3.10 -9.24 -8.23
C ALA A 179 -1.79 -9.99 -8.53
N LEU A 180 -1.87 -11.31 -8.64
CA LEU A 180 -0.72 -12.15 -8.99
C LEU A 180 -0.27 -11.94 -10.45
N ASN A 181 -1.21 -11.75 -11.38
CA ASN A 181 -0.90 -11.39 -12.76
C ASN A 181 -0.20 -10.02 -12.86
N GLU A 182 -0.72 -9.00 -12.19
CA GLU A 182 -0.07 -7.68 -12.17
C GLU A 182 1.34 -7.72 -11.53
N LYS A 183 1.51 -8.51 -10.46
CA LYS A 183 2.83 -8.77 -9.86
C LYS A 183 3.80 -9.38 -10.87
N GLU A 184 3.38 -10.40 -11.61
CA GLU A 184 4.20 -11.08 -12.61
C GLU A 184 4.56 -10.13 -13.77
N ARG A 185 3.58 -9.41 -14.32
CA ARG A 185 3.77 -8.45 -15.40
C ARG A 185 4.69 -7.30 -15.00
N SER A 186 4.55 -6.80 -13.77
CA SER A 186 5.49 -5.82 -13.22
C SER A 186 6.91 -6.38 -13.12
N ALA A 187 7.08 -7.60 -12.60
CA ALA A 187 8.39 -8.22 -12.46
C ALA A 187 9.08 -8.47 -13.81
N LYS A 188 8.31 -8.74 -14.86
CA LYS A 188 8.78 -8.91 -16.25
C LYS A 188 8.95 -7.58 -17.00
N ASN A 189 8.62 -6.46 -16.38
CA ASN A 189 8.62 -5.13 -16.99
C ASN A 189 7.67 -5.01 -18.21
N GLU A 190 6.62 -5.79 -18.21
CA GLU A 190 5.56 -5.77 -19.23
C GLU A 190 4.59 -4.60 -19.03
N ILE A 191 4.53 -4.04 -17.83
CA ILE A 191 3.74 -2.85 -17.45
C ILE A 191 4.59 -1.81 -16.76
N VAL A 192 4.13 -0.56 -16.76
CA VAL A 192 4.74 0.51 -15.96
C VAL A 192 4.15 0.49 -14.56
N ALA A 193 4.81 -0.17 -13.64
CA ALA A 193 4.36 -0.34 -12.26
C ALA A 193 5.55 -0.44 -11.29
N PRO A 194 5.36 -0.11 -10.00
CA PRO A 194 6.33 -0.43 -8.97
C PRO A 194 6.42 -1.96 -8.82
N ARG A 195 7.47 -2.45 -8.15
CA ARG A 195 7.53 -3.87 -7.74
C ARG A 195 6.39 -4.18 -6.78
N ILE A 196 5.63 -5.24 -7.04
CA ILE A 196 4.43 -5.58 -6.29
C ILE A 196 4.66 -6.81 -5.42
N TYR A 197 4.37 -6.68 -4.13
CA TYR A 197 4.20 -7.81 -3.21
C TYR A 197 2.73 -7.97 -2.88
N VAL A 198 2.20 -9.18 -3.02
CA VAL A 198 0.77 -9.49 -2.84
C VAL A 198 0.54 -10.09 -1.46
N TYR A 199 -0.21 -9.38 -0.62
CA TYR A 199 -0.74 -9.88 0.65
C TYR A 199 -2.24 -10.07 0.50
N ASP A 200 -2.73 -11.27 0.73
CA ASP A 200 -4.11 -11.63 0.44
C ASP A 200 -4.88 -12.07 1.69
N ARG A 201 -6.20 -12.00 1.60
CA ARG A 201 -7.10 -12.34 2.70
C ARG A 201 -7.34 -13.84 2.75
N PRO A 202 -7.34 -14.45 3.95
CA PRO A 202 -7.72 -15.86 4.12
C PRO A 202 -9.09 -16.16 3.49
N GLY A 203 -9.13 -17.20 2.69
CA GLY A 203 -10.34 -17.62 1.98
C GLY A 203 -10.44 -17.12 0.54
N ASN A 204 -9.60 -16.15 0.12
CA ASN A 204 -9.56 -15.68 -1.26
C ASN A 204 -8.92 -16.71 -2.21
N GLY A 205 -9.21 -16.54 -3.51
CA GLY A 205 -8.73 -17.35 -4.63
C GLY A 205 -9.88 -18.00 -5.38
N ALA A 206 -9.93 -17.81 -6.71
CA ALA A 206 -11.05 -18.27 -7.54
C ALA A 206 -11.20 -19.80 -7.54
N ASP A 207 -10.11 -20.53 -7.39
CA ASP A 207 -10.08 -22.00 -7.33
C ASP A 207 -9.94 -22.56 -5.91
N TRP A 208 -10.04 -21.72 -4.87
CA TRP A 208 -10.10 -22.17 -3.49
C TRP A 208 -11.40 -22.92 -3.22
N LYS A 209 -11.29 -24.21 -2.85
CA LYS A 209 -12.44 -25.11 -2.59
C LYS A 209 -12.60 -25.51 -1.13
N GLY A 210 -11.76 -24.94 -0.24
CA GLY A 210 -11.79 -25.29 1.18
C GLY A 210 -12.88 -24.63 2.00
N GLY A 211 -13.69 -23.76 1.39
CA GLY A 211 -14.75 -23.03 2.09
C GLY A 211 -14.24 -21.90 2.97
N PRO A 212 -15.09 -21.34 3.84
CA PRO A 212 -14.75 -20.26 4.76
C PRO A 212 -13.74 -20.72 5.82
N ILE A 213 -12.90 -19.77 6.26
CA ILE A 213 -11.85 -20.05 7.24
C ILE A 213 -12.44 -19.98 8.67
N ASN A 214 -13.05 -21.06 9.09
CA ASN A 214 -13.77 -21.15 10.38
C ASN A 214 -13.05 -22.02 11.42
N ASP A 215 -12.00 -22.74 11.03
CA ASP A 215 -11.23 -23.63 11.89
C ASP A 215 -9.73 -23.59 11.58
N PRO A 216 -8.86 -24.03 12.51
CA PRO A 216 -7.42 -24.00 12.34
C PRO A 216 -6.89 -24.82 11.18
N GLU A 217 -7.49 -25.97 10.86
CA GLU A 217 -6.99 -26.84 9.79
C GLU A 217 -7.30 -26.26 8.40
N THR A 218 -8.50 -25.69 8.23
CA THR A 218 -8.86 -24.95 7.01
C THR A 218 -7.96 -23.71 6.84
N ALA A 219 -7.63 -23.02 7.94
CA ALA A 219 -6.69 -21.90 7.94
C ALA A 219 -5.31 -22.29 7.39
N LYS A 220 -4.72 -23.37 7.92
CA LYS A 220 -3.42 -23.88 7.44
C LYS A 220 -3.48 -24.32 5.97
N LYS A 221 -4.54 -25.02 5.58
CA LYS A 221 -4.73 -25.43 4.16
C LYS A 221 -4.75 -24.24 3.23
N TRP A 222 -5.45 -23.17 3.60
CA TRP A 222 -5.49 -21.96 2.79
C TRP A 222 -4.12 -21.28 2.69
N VAL A 223 -3.35 -21.20 3.77
CA VAL A 223 -1.99 -20.61 3.73
C VAL A 223 -1.09 -21.36 2.74
N ARG A 224 -1.11 -22.71 2.76
CA ARG A 224 -0.36 -23.52 1.81
C ARG A 224 -0.83 -23.30 0.37
N TYR A 225 -2.13 -23.22 0.16
CA TYR A 225 -2.72 -22.87 -1.12
C TYR A 225 -2.23 -21.50 -1.62
N ALA A 226 -2.35 -20.45 -0.79
CA ALA A 226 -1.91 -19.11 -1.12
C ALA A 226 -0.40 -19.04 -1.44
N LYS A 227 0.42 -19.74 -0.65
CA LYS A 227 1.87 -19.89 -0.91
C LYS A 227 2.14 -20.52 -2.28
N LYS A 228 1.47 -21.62 -2.59
CA LYS A 228 1.60 -22.32 -3.88
C LYS A 228 1.21 -21.42 -5.05
N LYS A 229 0.23 -20.53 -4.88
CA LYS A 229 -0.19 -19.55 -5.89
C LYS A 229 0.82 -18.40 -6.08
N GLY A 230 1.73 -18.17 -5.16
CA GLY A 230 2.71 -17.08 -5.23
C GLY A 230 2.36 -15.84 -4.41
N VAL A 231 1.38 -15.96 -3.50
CA VAL A 231 1.07 -14.91 -2.52
C VAL A 231 2.24 -14.74 -1.55
N ASP A 232 2.64 -13.50 -1.26
CA ASP A 232 3.82 -13.19 -0.45
C ASP A 232 3.50 -13.11 1.05
N GLY A 233 2.24 -12.84 1.40
CA GLY A 233 1.85 -12.70 2.79
C GLY A 233 0.35 -12.65 3.01
N LEU A 234 -0.03 -12.55 4.28
CA LEU A 234 -1.42 -12.56 4.73
C LEU A 234 -1.88 -11.14 5.06
N LYS A 235 -3.02 -10.73 4.52
CA LYS A 235 -3.80 -9.58 4.99
C LYS A 235 -4.89 -10.08 5.93
N LEU A 236 -4.66 -9.89 7.21
CA LEU A 236 -5.56 -10.35 8.27
C LEU A 236 -6.46 -9.22 8.75
N THR A 237 -7.64 -9.60 9.20
CA THR A 237 -8.51 -8.79 10.04
C THR A 237 -8.40 -9.29 11.49
N SER A 238 -9.50 -9.51 12.17
CA SER A 238 -9.52 -10.06 13.53
C SER A 238 -10.16 -11.45 13.58
N PRO A 239 -9.52 -12.48 13.01
CA PRO A 239 -10.00 -13.83 13.21
C PRO A 239 -9.85 -14.21 14.69
N ARG A 240 -10.67 -15.14 15.16
CA ARG A 240 -10.57 -15.66 16.53
C ARG A 240 -9.14 -16.10 16.84
N PRO A 241 -8.64 -15.96 18.07
CA PRO A 241 -7.23 -16.21 18.43
C PRO A 241 -6.68 -17.56 17.96
N LYS A 242 -7.48 -18.64 18.04
CA LYS A 242 -7.09 -19.99 17.57
C LYS A 242 -6.86 -20.04 16.06
N ILE A 243 -7.68 -19.33 15.28
CA ILE A 243 -7.55 -19.25 13.81
C ILE A 243 -6.38 -18.35 13.47
N MET A 244 -6.24 -17.20 14.14
CA MET A 244 -5.09 -16.30 13.98
C MET A 244 -3.78 -17.06 14.21
N LYS A 245 -3.69 -17.80 15.30
CA LYS A 245 -2.50 -18.61 15.60
C LYS A 245 -2.18 -19.58 14.46
N ALA A 246 -3.18 -20.33 13.97
CA ALA A 246 -2.98 -21.29 12.90
C ALA A 246 -2.52 -20.63 11.59
N LEU A 247 -3.11 -19.48 11.23
CA LEU A 247 -2.70 -18.69 10.07
C LEU A 247 -1.24 -18.21 10.19
N LEU A 248 -0.88 -17.67 11.35
CA LEU A 248 0.45 -17.11 11.59
C LEU A 248 1.53 -18.20 11.70
N ASP A 249 1.28 -19.30 12.41
CA ASP A 249 2.20 -20.43 12.50
C ASP A 249 2.52 -20.98 11.10
N GLU A 250 1.48 -21.24 10.30
CA GLU A 250 1.64 -21.78 8.96
C GLU A 250 2.32 -20.78 8.01
N ALA A 251 1.97 -19.49 8.11
CA ALA A 251 2.62 -18.44 7.32
C ALA A 251 4.11 -18.31 7.67
N ASN A 252 4.46 -18.35 8.95
CA ASN A 252 5.84 -18.30 9.40
C ASN A 252 6.64 -19.54 8.93
N ALA A 253 6.07 -20.73 9.01
CA ALA A 253 6.69 -21.96 8.49
C ALA A 253 6.95 -21.90 6.99
N ASN A 254 6.06 -21.23 6.24
CA ASN A 254 6.20 -21.03 4.79
C ASN A 254 6.96 -19.75 4.41
N LYS A 255 7.58 -19.05 5.36
CA LYS A 255 8.31 -17.78 5.15
C LYS A 255 7.46 -16.69 4.48
N MET A 256 6.19 -16.67 4.79
CA MET A 256 5.26 -15.63 4.34
C MET A 256 5.21 -14.48 5.35
N GLY A 257 4.96 -13.27 4.85
CA GLY A 257 4.70 -12.12 5.71
C GLY A 257 3.29 -12.15 6.28
N SER A 258 3.03 -11.29 7.27
CA SER A 258 1.69 -11.07 7.78
C SER A 258 1.48 -9.62 8.18
N VAL A 259 0.29 -9.10 7.93
CA VAL A 259 -0.16 -7.79 8.36
C VAL A 259 -1.62 -7.88 8.78
N ALA A 260 -1.96 -7.26 9.90
CA ALA A 260 -3.33 -7.24 10.40
C ALA A 260 -3.88 -5.82 10.48
N HIS A 261 -5.13 -5.68 10.08
CA HIS A 261 -6.04 -4.64 10.48
C HIS A 261 -6.90 -5.25 11.59
N LEU A 262 -6.48 -5.09 12.85
CA LEU A 262 -7.28 -5.59 13.96
C LEU A 262 -8.56 -4.75 14.02
N GLU A 263 -9.69 -5.40 13.76
CA GLU A 263 -10.98 -4.72 13.78
C GLU A 263 -11.45 -4.50 15.20
N GLN A 264 -12.24 -3.45 15.41
CA GLN A 264 -12.80 -3.08 16.68
C GLN A 264 -13.45 -4.27 17.42
N LYS A 265 -14.23 -5.08 16.70
CA LYS A 265 -14.89 -6.27 17.26
C LYS A 265 -13.92 -7.34 17.75
N GLY A 266 -12.73 -7.38 17.16
CA GLY A 266 -11.72 -8.39 17.49
C GLY A 266 -10.79 -8.00 18.62
N VAL A 267 -10.62 -6.70 18.90
CA VAL A 267 -9.69 -6.25 19.95
C VAL A 267 -10.16 -6.63 21.36
N ALA A 268 -11.44 -6.95 21.53
CA ALA A 268 -11.97 -7.51 22.76
C ALA A 268 -11.43 -8.92 23.06
N GLU A 269 -11.13 -9.71 22.01
CA GLU A 269 -10.58 -11.06 22.14
C GLU A 269 -9.06 -11.11 22.01
N MET A 270 -8.45 -10.11 21.31
CA MET A 270 -7.04 -10.10 20.98
C MET A 270 -6.58 -8.69 20.63
N ASN A 271 -5.78 -8.09 21.49
CA ASN A 271 -5.15 -6.81 21.22
C ASN A 271 -3.82 -6.97 20.42
N LEU A 272 -3.10 -5.85 20.19
CA LEU A 272 -1.84 -5.88 19.43
C LEU A 272 -0.76 -6.74 20.12
N ILE A 273 -0.65 -6.70 21.45
CA ILE A 273 0.35 -7.50 22.19
C ILE A 273 0.06 -8.99 22.01
N ASP A 274 -1.21 -9.38 22.10
CA ASP A 274 -1.62 -10.77 21.91
C ASP A 274 -1.33 -11.24 20.48
N ALA A 275 -1.69 -10.44 19.49
CA ALA A 275 -1.41 -10.74 18.08
C ALA A 275 0.10 -10.84 17.81
N ALA A 276 0.92 -9.96 18.38
CA ALA A 276 2.37 -10.01 18.29
C ALA A 276 2.96 -11.29 18.92
N ARG A 277 2.46 -11.69 20.08
CA ARG A 277 2.84 -12.96 20.75
C ARG A 277 2.48 -14.19 19.92
N LEU A 278 1.40 -14.12 19.15
CA LEU A 278 1.02 -15.15 18.18
C LEU A 278 1.89 -15.15 16.91
N GLY A 279 2.79 -14.17 16.74
CA GLY A 279 3.74 -14.11 15.63
C GLY A 279 3.34 -13.17 14.49
N LEU A 280 2.40 -12.24 14.71
CA LEU A 280 2.06 -11.20 13.73
C LEU A 280 3.31 -10.33 13.44
N LYS A 281 3.61 -10.12 12.14
CA LYS A 281 4.80 -9.36 11.72
C LYS A 281 4.55 -7.85 11.68
N ASN A 282 3.35 -7.43 11.25
CA ASN A 282 3.03 -6.03 11.07
C ASN A 282 1.59 -5.74 11.51
N GLN A 283 1.40 -4.58 12.11
CA GLN A 283 0.12 -3.97 12.40
C GLN A 283 -0.13 -2.83 11.42
N THR A 284 -1.37 -2.68 10.95
CA THR A 284 -1.83 -1.49 10.25
C THR A 284 -2.89 -0.78 11.06
N HIS A 285 -2.90 0.56 10.95
CA HIS A 285 -3.77 1.42 11.76
C HIS A 285 -3.46 1.28 13.26
N PHE A 286 -4.32 1.74 14.13
CA PHE A 286 -4.10 1.72 15.59
C PHE A 286 -5.09 0.84 16.35
N TYR A 287 -5.93 0.07 15.66
CA TYR A 287 -6.86 -0.85 16.31
C TYR A 287 -6.08 -1.93 17.07
N GLY A 288 -6.42 -2.10 18.32
CA GLY A 288 -5.71 -3.01 19.22
C GLY A 288 -4.45 -2.42 19.86
N LEU A 289 -3.95 -1.25 19.39
CA LEU A 289 -2.80 -0.58 19.98
C LEU A 289 -3.15 0.09 21.31
N PHE A 290 -4.21 0.89 21.32
CA PHE A 290 -4.64 1.58 22.55
C PHE A 290 -5.12 0.57 23.59
N GLU A 291 -5.84 -0.46 23.16
CA GLU A 291 -6.30 -1.52 24.04
C GLU A 291 -5.15 -2.32 24.66
N ALA A 292 -4.01 -2.39 23.98
CA ALA A 292 -2.79 -3.02 24.49
C ALA A 292 -2.10 -2.21 25.61
N LEU A 293 -2.45 -0.95 25.79
CA LEU A 293 -1.91 -0.08 26.86
C LEU A 293 -2.62 -0.30 28.20
N TYR A 294 -3.80 -0.90 28.21
CA TYR A 294 -4.53 -1.18 29.43
C TYR A 294 -3.95 -2.40 30.16
N LYS A 295 -3.81 -2.29 31.50
CA LYS A 295 -3.38 -3.41 32.33
C LYS A 295 -4.51 -4.44 32.43
N ASN A 296 -4.14 -5.72 32.53
CA ASN A 296 -5.05 -6.85 32.76
C ASN A 296 -6.07 -7.12 31.64
N ASN A 297 -5.79 -6.72 30.41
CA ASN A 297 -6.75 -6.83 29.30
C ASN A 297 -8.10 -6.16 29.58
N ASP A 298 -8.14 -5.16 30.45
CA ASP A 298 -9.32 -4.33 30.63
C ASP A 298 -9.66 -3.70 29.30
N VAL A 299 -10.66 -4.24 28.64
CA VAL A 299 -11.16 -3.74 27.38
C VAL A 299 -11.97 -2.49 27.68
N GLN A 300 -11.74 -1.41 26.94
CA GLN A 300 -12.68 -0.28 27.00
C GLN A 300 -14.09 -0.82 26.73
N PRO A 301 -15.08 -0.50 27.58
CA PRO A 301 -16.45 -0.93 27.36
C PRO A 301 -17.05 -0.12 26.19
N TRP A 302 -16.62 -0.44 24.98
CA TRP A 302 -17.24 0.09 23.79
C TRP A 302 -18.67 -0.45 23.67
N PRO A 303 -19.65 0.37 23.34
CA PRO A 303 -20.96 -0.14 22.99
C PRO A 303 -20.85 -1.18 21.87
N TYR A 304 -21.62 -2.24 21.94
CA TYR A 304 -21.58 -3.36 20.98
C TYR A 304 -21.81 -2.92 19.54
N ASP A 305 -22.56 -1.83 19.36
CA ASP A 305 -22.94 -1.23 18.09
C ASP A 305 -22.06 -0.05 17.69
N MET A 306 -21.01 0.23 18.43
CA MET A 306 -20.09 1.33 18.09
C MET A 306 -19.44 1.11 16.74
N ASN A 307 -19.59 2.12 15.87
CA ASN A 307 -19.01 2.14 14.55
C ASN A 307 -18.02 3.31 14.46
N TYR A 308 -16.74 3.04 14.23
CA TYR A 308 -15.72 4.06 14.06
C TYR A 308 -15.87 4.90 12.77
N ASN A 309 -16.76 4.52 11.87
CA ASN A 309 -17.00 5.22 10.62
C ASN A 309 -18.14 6.23 10.70
N ASN A 310 -18.72 6.44 11.87
CA ASN A 310 -19.75 7.45 12.12
C ASN A 310 -19.19 8.62 12.94
#